data_6e456c4b308b101a9e1b1585c27a9436
#
_entry.id   6e456c4b308b101a9e1b1585c27a9436
#
_cell.length_a   1.000
_cell.length_b   1.000
_cell.length_c   1.000
_cell.angle_alpha   90.00
_cell.angle_beta   90.00
_cell.angle_gamma   90.00
#
_symmetry.space_group_name_H-M   'P 1'
#
loop_
_entity.id
_entity.type
_entity.pdbx_description
1 polymer ?
#
loop_
_entity_poly.entity_id
_entity_poly.type
_entity_poly.pdbx_seq_one_letter_code
_entity_poly.pdbx_strand_id
1 'polypeptide(L)'
;DFSYMMEGYRSGIITEERLEDALRRILGIKAYLGLHKKNKKEIVPPKEGLNVIGSPEFKEIAAEVSDKAITLVKNKGISYLPLSVKEHKRILIVPQETPNPFAFMMGGKNKKKPVEYLKEKLEAEGFEVTIYESMMDKILKAPEEEAGKMMLNMYAGKATISSITDNYDLIIQLAEITNLFGVTQRINWKMSKGTPDIPWYVHEVPTIFISLASPFHLADVPQVKTYINCYDKNEHTLDALVEKLLGRSEFTGTDPVDSFCGMMDTRI
;
A
#
# COMPACT_ATOMS: atom_id res chain seq x y z
N ASP A 1 -23.69 16.76 20.14
CA ASP A 1 -23.06 17.63 19.11
C ASP A 1 -23.83 18.94 18.92
N PHE A 2 -25.17 18.91 18.74
CA PHE A 2 -25.98 20.15 18.54
C PHE A 2 -25.85 21.13 19.71
N SER A 3 -25.91 20.67 20.96
CA SER A 3 -25.77 21.50 22.16
C SER A 3 -24.45 22.24 22.24
N TYR A 4 -23.34 21.52 21.89
CA TYR A 4 -22.01 22.15 21.84
C TYR A 4 -21.89 23.21 20.74
N MET A 5 -22.49 22.97 19.57
CA MET A 5 -22.52 23.99 18.52
C MET A 5 -23.31 25.21 18.92
N MET A 6 -24.47 25.04 19.59
CA MET A 6 -25.26 26.14 20.11
C MET A 6 -24.53 26.92 21.20
N GLU A 7 -23.80 26.22 22.07
CA GLU A 7 -22.99 26.88 23.09
C GLU A 7 -21.84 27.67 22.45
N GLY A 8 -21.14 27.07 21.45
CA GLY A 8 -20.10 27.74 20.67
C GLY A 8 -20.62 29.02 19.99
N TYR A 9 -21.84 29.00 19.43
CA TYR A 9 -22.48 30.21 18.86
C TYR A 9 -22.83 31.24 19.92
N ARG A 10 -23.45 30.84 21.01
CA ARG A 10 -23.84 31.75 22.12
C ARG A 10 -22.65 32.40 22.82
N SER A 11 -21.54 31.69 22.92
CA SER A 11 -20.29 32.17 23.51
C SER A 11 -19.45 33.02 22.55
N GLY A 12 -19.84 33.12 21.27
CA GLY A 12 -19.12 33.88 20.26
C GLY A 12 -17.90 33.16 19.68
N ILE A 13 -17.64 31.89 20.04
CA ILE A 13 -16.59 31.07 19.44
C ILE A 13 -16.93 30.79 17.96
N ILE A 14 -18.22 30.54 17.68
CA ILE A 14 -18.74 30.48 16.32
C ILE A 14 -19.36 31.81 16.01
N THR A 15 -18.70 32.62 15.22
CA THR A 15 -19.21 33.94 14.82
C THR A 15 -20.38 33.80 13.84
N GLU A 16 -21.25 34.83 13.80
CA GLU A 16 -22.38 34.89 12.86
C GLU A 16 -21.88 34.80 11.41
N GLU A 17 -20.83 35.54 11.08
CA GLU A 17 -20.19 35.50 9.74
C GLU A 17 -19.72 34.08 9.35
N ARG A 18 -19.09 33.37 10.30
CA ARG A 18 -18.64 31.99 10.05
C ARG A 18 -19.80 31.02 9.85
N LEU A 19 -20.87 31.23 10.64
CA LEU A 19 -22.09 30.42 10.53
C LEU A 19 -22.79 30.66 9.18
N GLU A 20 -22.92 31.91 8.76
CA GLU A 20 -23.50 32.26 7.45
C GLU A 20 -22.70 31.72 6.29
N ASP A 21 -21.37 31.80 6.32
CA ASP A 21 -20.51 31.22 5.28
C ASP A 21 -20.73 29.71 5.17
N ALA A 22 -20.78 29.01 6.30
CA ALA A 22 -21.04 27.57 6.31
C ALA A 22 -22.42 27.21 5.74
N LEU A 23 -23.46 27.95 6.19
CA LEU A 23 -24.83 27.75 5.71
C LEU A 23 -24.95 28.03 4.22
N ARG A 24 -24.33 29.09 3.71
CA ARG A 24 -24.33 29.44 2.29
C ARG A 24 -23.73 28.33 1.44
N ARG A 25 -22.62 27.78 1.87
CA ARG A 25 -21.97 26.66 1.16
C ARG A 25 -22.82 25.39 1.18
N ILE A 26 -23.30 24.98 2.36
CA ILE A 26 -24.12 23.78 2.51
C ILE A 26 -25.45 23.89 1.74
N LEU A 27 -26.16 25.03 1.88
CA LEU A 27 -27.41 25.25 1.19
C LEU A 27 -27.18 25.41 -0.33
N GLY A 28 -26.06 26.02 -0.74
CA GLY A 28 -25.68 26.17 -2.13
C GLY A 28 -25.50 24.81 -2.80
N ILE A 29 -24.79 23.88 -2.17
CA ILE A 29 -24.63 22.50 -2.70
C ILE A 29 -25.97 21.78 -2.75
N LYS A 30 -26.79 21.88 -1.72
CA LYS A 30 -28.14 21.28 -1.69
C LYS A 30 -29.04 21.85 -2.79
N ALA A 31 -28.96 23.14 -3.02
CA ALA A 31 -29.71 23.81 -4.10
C ALA A 31 -29.22 23.39 -5.49
N TYR A 32 -27.88 23.30 -5.67
CA TYR A 32 -27.26 22.82 -6.91
C TYR A 32 -27.72 21.40 -7.26
N LEU A 33 -27.76 20.51 -6.28
CA LEU A 33 -28.26 19.14 -6.42
C LEU A 33 -29.79 19.06 -6.56
N GLY A 34 -30.50 20.16 -6.42
CA GLY A 34 -31.96 20.22 -6.54
C GLY A 34 -32.69 19.52 -5.38
N LEU A 35 -32.02 19.27 -4.25
CA LEU A 35 -32.58 18.48 -3.14
C LEU A 35 -33.87 19.09 -2.54
N HIS A 36 -33.98 20.41 -2.59
CA HIS A 36 -35.19 21.15 -2.12
C HIS A 36 -36.42 20.94 -3.01
N LYS A 37 -36.21 20.40 -4.24
CA LYS A 37 -37.31 20.14 -5.19
C LYS A 37 -37.65 18.65 -5.31
N LYS A 38 -36.84 17.77 -4.69
CA LYS A 38 -37.00 16.32 -4.78
C LYS A 38 -37.80 15.77 -3.62
N ASN A 39 -38.68 14.83 -3.89
CA ASN A 39 -39.29 14.01 -2.86
C ASN A 39 -38.27 13.07 -2.25
N LYS A 40 -38.47 12.62 -0.99
CA LYS A 40 -37.57 11.67 -0.33
C LYS A 40 -37.33 10.40 -1.14
N LYS A 41 -38.33 9.92 -1.90
CA LYS A 41 -38.21 8.74 -2.76
C LYS A 41 -37.34 8.97 -4.01
N GLU A 42 -37.16 10.22 -4.43
CA GLU A 42 -36.35 10.61 -5.59
C GLU A 42 -34.92 10.95 -5.25
N ILE A 43 -34.60 11.05 -3.94
CA ILE A 43 -33.21 11.32 -3.47
C ILE A 43 -32.34 10.08 -3.69
N VAL A 44 -32.91 8.88 -3.52
CA VAL A 44 -32.21 7.62 -3.79
C VAL A 44 -32.50 7.22 -5.25
N PRO A 45 -31.49 7.12 -6.09
CA PRO A 45 -31.70 6.71 -7.49
C PRO A 45 -32.28 5.28 -7.54
N PRO A 46 -33.04 4.94 -8.59
CA PRO A 46 -33.52 3.58 -8.81
C PRO A 46 -32.33 2.63 -9.00
N LYS A 47 -32.55 1.33 -8.77
CA LYS A 47 -31.50 0.31 -8.84
C LYS A 47 -30.74 0.32 -10.17
N GLU A 48 -31.44 0.62 -11.25
CA GLU A 48 -30.89 0.73 -12.61
C GLU A 48 -29.86 1.87 -12.73
N GLY A 49 -30.01 2.94 -11.94
CA GLY A 49 -29.03 4.02 -11.85
C GLY A 49 -27.67 3.61 -11.28
N LEU A 50 -27.60 2.45 -10.60
CA LEU A 50 -26.34 1.90 -10.08
C LEU A 50 -25.47 1.29 -11.19
N ASN A 51 -25.98 1.09 -12.39
CA ASN A 51 -25.20 0.55 -13.53
C ASN A 51 -24.05 1.47 -13.96
N VAL A 52 -24.07 2.73 -13.53
CA VAL A 52 -22.95 3.66 -13.74
C VAL A 52 -21.73 3.31 -12.91
N ILE A 53 -21.92 2.61 -11.77
CA ILE A 53 -20.83 2.23 -10.88
C ILE A 53 -20.00 1.13 -11.56
N GLY A 54 -18.72 1.42 -11.79
CA GLY A 54 -17.80 0.50 -12.46
C GLY A 54 -18.06 0.35 -13.96
N SER A 55 -18.67 1.37 -14.60
CA SER A 55 -18.77 1.44 -16.05
C SER A 55 -17.39 1.42 -16.71
N PRO A 56 -17.29 0.99 -17.98
CA PRO A 56 -16.00 0.97 -18.69
C PRO A 56 -15.28 2.32 -18.65
N GLU A 57 -16.01 3.42 -18.86
CA GLU A 57 -15.48 4.78 -18.82
C GLU A 57 -14.84 5.11 -17.46
N PHE A 58 -15.51 4.78 -16.34
CA PHE A 58 -14.94 5.03 -15.01
C PHE A 58 -13.78 4.11 -14.68
N LYS A 59 -13.73 2.90 -15.26
CA LYS A 59 -12.55 2.03 -15.14
C LYS A 59 -11.35 2.59 -15.87
N GLU A 60 -11.54 3.15 -17.04
CA GLU A 60 -10.46 3.83 -17.80
C GLU A 60 -9.92 5.03 -17.01
N ILE A 61 -10.80 5.87 -16.47
CA ILE A 61 -10.40 7.00 -15.61
C ILE A 61 -9.64 6.48 -14.37
N ALA A 62 -10.12 5.42 -13.72
CA ALA A 62 -9.44 4.83 -12.57
C ALA A 62 -8.04 4.30 -12.92
N ALA A 63 -7.89 3.66 -14.07
CA ALA A 63 -6.59 3.20 -14.56
C ALA A 63 -5.64 4.36 -14.86
N GLU A 64 -6.12 5.42 -15.51
CA GLU A 64 -5.33 6.63 -15.79
C GLU A 64 -4.88 7.32 -14.49
N VAL A 65 -5.78 7.47 -13.52
CA VAL A 65 -5.45 8.05 -12.21
C VAL A 65 -4.42 7.20 -11.49
N SER A 66 -4.59 5.87 -11.49
CA SER A 66 -3.64 4.95 -10.87
C SER A 66 -2.25 5.05 -11.49
N ASP A 67 -2.17 5.10 -12.82
CA ASP A 67 -0.89 5.24 -13.51
C ASP A 67 -0.21 6.56 -13.17
N LYS A 68 -0.92 7.67 -13.21
CA LYS A 68 -0.37 9.01 -12.92
C LYS A 68 -0.02 9.23 -11.44
N ALA A 69 -0.65 8.51 -10.52
CA ALA A 69 -0.44 8.68 -9.09
C ALA A 69 0.83 8.01 -8.59
N ILE A 70 1.24 6.87 -9.16
CA ILE A 70 2.40 6.12 -8.68
C ILE A 70 3.67 6.96 -8.77
N THR A 71 4.35 7.10 -7.63
CA THR A 71 5.47 8.03 -7.47
C THR A 71 6.76 7.28 -7.11
N LEU A 72 7.82 7.50 -7.89
CA LEU A 72 9.17 7.07 -7.57
C LEU A 72 9.81 8.13 -6.63
N VAL A 73 9.67 7.92 -5.33
CA VAL A 73 10.08 8.89 -4.30
C VAL A 73 11.60 8.94 -4.14
N LYS A 74 12.22 7.76 -4.17
CA LYS A 74 13.68 7.63 -4.02
C LYS A 74 14.20 6.64 -5.06
N ASN A 75 15.29 7.04 -5.74
CA ASN A 75 16.03 6.17 -6.66
C ASN A 75 17.48 6.63 -6.66
N LYS A 76 18.30 6.08 -5.79
CA LYS A 76 19.68 6.49 -5.53
C LYS A 76 20.68 5.41 -5.92
N GLY A 77 21.82 5.84 -6.42
CA GLY A 77 22.90 4.92 -6.83
C GLY A 77 22.61 4.23 -8.16
N ILE A 78 22.83 2.91 -8.22
CA ILE A 78 22.53 2.09 -9.39
C ILE A 78 21.03 1.93 -9.49
N SER A 79 20.43 2.32 -10.62
CA SER A 79 19.01 2.11 -10.86
C SER A 79 18.74 0.65 -11.15
N TYR A 80 17.79 0.07 -10.44
CA TYR A 80 17.28 -1.30 -10.70
C TYR A 80 16.10 -1.31 -11.67
N LEU A 81 15.66 -0.13 -12.10
CA LEU A 81 14.54 0.05 -13.02
C LEU A 81 15.07 0.50 -14.40
N PRO A 82 14.44 0.04 -15.50
CA PRO A 82 13.36 -0.94 -15.54
C PRO A 82 13.83 -2.36 -15.24
N LEU A 83 12.90 -3.19 -14.72
CA LEU A 83 13.19 -4.62 -14.50
C LEU A 83 13.32 -5.35 -15.84
N SER A 84 14.28 -6.27 -15.90
CA SER A 84 14.43 -7.17 -17.04
C SER A 84 14.65 -8.61 -16.58
N VAL A 85 14.06 -9.56 -17.29
CA VAL A 85 14.24 -11.01 -17.01
C VAL A 85 15.71 -11.42 -17.14
N LYS A 86 16.47 -10.69 -17.95
CA LYS A 86 17.91 -10.99 -18.15
C LYS A 86 18.75 -10.71 -16.91
N GLU A 87 18.39 -9.67 -16.15
CA GLU A 87 19.18 -9.18 -15.01
C GLU A 87 18.55 -9.54 -13.66
N HIS A 88 17.21 -9.65 -13.62
CA HIS A 88 16.43 -9.81 -12.38
C HIS A 88 15.49 -11.03 -12.46
N LYS A 89 15.97 -12.15 -13.00
CA LYS A 89 15.11 -13.30 -13.29
C LYS A 89 14.38 -13.84 -12.04
N ARG A 90 15.13 -13.98 -10.93
CA ARG A 90 14.63 -14.59 -9.69
C ARG A 90 14.27 -13.48 -8.70
N ILE A 91 12.99 -13.28 -8.48
CA ILE A 91 12.46 -12.23 -7.60
C ILE A 91 11.91 -12.84 -6.31
N LEU A 92 12.32 -12.30 -5.16
CA LEU A 92 11.68 -12.55 -3.88
C LEU A 92 10.76 -11.39 -3.54
N ILE A 93 9.47 -11.63 -3.35
CA ILE A 93 8.55 -10.64 -2.79
C ILE A 93 8.38 -10.91 -1.30
N VAL A 94 8.69 -9.91 -0.48
CA VAL A 94 8.54 -9.95 0.97
C VAL A 94 7.34 -9.08 1.36
N PRO A 95 6.18 -9.68 1.69
CA PRO A 95 5.00 -8.93 2.08
C PRO A 95 5.12 -8.39 3.51
N GLN A 96 4.83 -7.10 3.68
CA GLN A 96 4.65 -6.44 4.97
C GLN A 96 3.17 -6.10 5.11
N GLU A 97 2.45 -6.85 5.92
CA GLU A 97 1.00 -6.71 6.09
C GLU A 97 0.68 -6.27 7.54
N THR A 98 -0.31 -5.40 7.69
CA THR A 98 -0.89 -5.14 9.01
C THR A 98 -1.78 -6.32 9.40
N PRO A 99 -1.55 -6.97 10.54
CA PRO A 99 -2.48 -7.95 11.05
C PRO A 99 -3.86 -7.29 11.23
N ASN A 100 -4.87 -7.78 10.52
CA ASN A 100 -6.24 -7.34 10.68
C ASN A 100 -7.02 -8.37 11.51
N PRO A 101 -7.14 -8.18 12.83
CA PRO A 101 -7.86 -9.12 13.69
C PRO A 101 -9.36 -9.22 13.35
N PHE A 102 -9.90 -8.22 12.64
CA PHE A 102 -11.30 -8.19 12.21
C PHE A 102 -11.52 -8.76 10.81
N ALA A 103 -10.48 -9.09 10.05
CA ALA A 103 -10.61 -9.67 8.71
C ALA A 103 -11.47 -10.95 8.72
N PHE A 104 -11.33 -11.75 9.77
CA PHE A 104 -12.14 -12.95 9.98
C PHE A 104 -13.63 -12.63 10.21
N MET A 105 -13.95 -11.56 10.93
CA MET A 105 -15.33 -11.14 11.24
C MET A 105 -16.02 -10.44 10.07
N MET A 106 -15.27 -9.75 9.22
CA MET A 106 -15.83 -8.99 8.10
C MET A 106 -16.10 -9.84 6.86
N GLY A 107 -15.88 -11.16 6.93
CA GLY A 107 -16.27 -12.09 5.87
C GLY A 107 -15.71 -11.77 4.49
N GLY A 108 -14.52 -11.20 4.45
CA GLY A 108 -13.80 -10.88 3.20
C GLY A 108 -13.50 -12.13 2.39
N LYS A 109 -14.54 -12.68 1.78
CA LYS A 109 -14.41 -13.84 0.90
C LYS A 109 -13.58 -13.45 -0.32
N ASN A 110 -12.43 -14.12 -0.44
CA ASN A 110 -11.72 -14.38 -1.69
C ASN A 110 -11.37 -13.19 -2.60
N LYS A 111 -10.93 -12.05 -2.07
CA LYS A 111 -10.14 -11.15 -2.90
C LYS A 111 -8.70 -11.62 -2.87
N LYS A 112 -8.14 -11.84 -4.06
CA LYS A 112 -6.74 -12.15 -4.26
C LYS A 112 -5.88 -11.10 -3.56
N LYS A 113 -4.89 -11.53 -2.80
CA LYS A 113 -3.99 -10.59 -2.13
C LYS A 113 -3.14 -9.81 -3.15
N PRO A 114 -2.82 -8.54 -2.89
CA PRO A 114 -1.95 -7.75 -3.76
C PRO A 114 -0.64 -8.44 -4.09
N VAL A 115 -0.03 -9.13 -3.14
CA VAL A 115 1.21 -9.88 -3.36
C VAL A 115 1.05 -11.04 -4.35
N GLU A 116 -0.08 -11.75 -4.30
CA GLU A 116 -0.39 -12.85 -5.23
C GLU A 116 -0.68 -12.30 -6.63
N TYR A 117 -1.37 -11.16 -6.72
CA TYR A 117 -1.64 -10.49 -7.98
C TYR A 117 -0.34 -10.01 -8.65
N LEU A 118 0.52 -9.35 -7.89
CA LEU A 118 1.83 -8.88 -8.40
C LEU A 118 2.70 -10.05 -8.87
N LYS A 119 2.75 -11.13 -8.10
CA LYS A 119 3.46 -12.36 -8.48
C LYS A 119 3.01 -12.87 -9.84
N GLU A 120 1.70 -13.08 -10.02
CA GLU A 120 1.18 -13.62 -11.29
C GLU A 120 1.47 -12.71 -12.48
N LYS A 121 1.38 -11.39 -12.31
CA LYS A 121 1.71 -10.44 -13.37
C LYS A 121 3.19 -10.50 -13.75
N LEU A 122 4.09 -10.54 -12.79
CA LEU A 122 5.53 -10.67 -13.05
C LEU A 122 5.89 -12.04 -13.64
N GLU A 123 5.26 -13.12 -13.18
CA GLU A 123 5.46 -14.45 -13.77
C GLU A 123 4.97 -14.51 -15.23
N ALA A 124 3.88 -13.84 -15.57
CA ALA A 124 3.41 -13.72 -16.95
C ALA A 124 4.42 -13.01 -17.87
N GLU A 125 5.29 -12.17 -17.31
CA GLU A 125 6.37 -11.48 -18.01
C GLU A 125 7.68 -12.30 -18.06
N GLY A 126 7.68 -13.51 -17.48
CA GLY A 126 8.80 -14.44 -17.54
C GLY A 126 9.76 -14.42 -16.35
N PHE A 127 9.43 -13.68 -15.28
CA PHE A 127 10.19 -13.74 -14.04
C PHE A 127 9.86 -15.00 -13.23
N GLU A 128 10.79 -15.44 -12.40
CA GLU A 128 10.60 -16.50 -11.42
C GLU A 128 10.36 -15.86 -10.05
N VAL A 129 9.08 -15.86 -9.60
CA VAL A 129 8.70 -15.08 -8.42
C VAL A 129 8.37 -15.98 -7.23
N THR A 130 9.08 -15.77 -6.13
CA THR A 130 8.82 -16.42 -4.85
C THR A 130 8.21 -15.41 -3.88
N ILE A 131 7.11 -15.78 -3.22
CA ILE A 131 6.60 -15.01 -2.08
C ILE A 131 7.26 -15.54 -0.82
N TYR A 132 7.87 -14.65 -0.04
CA TYR A 132 8.44 -15.00 1.25
C TYR A 132 7.32 -15.36 2.24
N GLU A 133 7.46 -16.52 2.84
CA GLU A 133 6.61 -16.96 3.94
C GLU A 133 7.43 -16.91 5.24
N SER A 134 6.93 -16.17 6.22
CA SER A 134 7.67 -16.01 7.48
C SER A 134 7.84 -17.36 8.20
N MET A 135 8.94 -17.50 8.91
CA MET A 135 9.18 -18.73 9.67
C MET A 135 8.07 -18.97 10.71
N MET A 136 7.51 -17.91 11.27
CA MET A 136 6.38 -18.02 12.21
C MET A 136 5.13 -18.55 11.51
N ASP A 137 4.82 -18.08 10.30
CA ASP A 137 3.67 -18.59 9.54
C ASP A 137 3.85 -20.07 9.17
N LYS A 138 5.07 -20.48 8.87
CA LYS A 138 5.43 -21.90 8.63
C LYS A 138 5.24 -22.74 9.89
N ILE A 139 5.73 -22.25 11.04
CA ILE A 139 5.59 -22.93 12.34
C ILE A 139 4.11 -23.11 12.71
N LEU A 140 3.28 -22.07 12.53
CA LEU A 140 1.86 -22.11 12.83
C LEU A 140 1.06 -23.10 11.95
N LYS A 141 1.55 -23.38 10.75
CA LYS A 141 0.93 -24.33 9.82
C LYS A 141 1.49 -25.75 9.94
N ALA A 142 2.64 -25.91 10.58
CA ALA A 142 3.31 -27.20 10.70
C ALA A 142 2.64 -28.09 11.78
N PRO A 143 2.70 -29.43 11.65
CA PRO A 143 2.39 -30.36 12.73
C PRO A 143 3.21 -30.04 13.98
N GLU A 144 2.65 -30.29 15.17
CA GLU A 144 3.25 -29.92 16.47
C GLU A 144 4.70 -30.42 16.63
N GLU A 145 4.99 -31.63 16.17
CA GLU A 145 6.31 -32.23 16.23
C GLU A 145 7.36 -31.52 15.35
N GLU A 146 6.94 -31.05 14.17
CA GLU A 146 7.78 -30.28 13.26
C GLU A 146 7.92 -28.84 13.70
N ALA A 147 6.86 -28.23 14.21
CA ALA A 147 6.85 -26.87 14.73
C ALA A 147 7.91 -26.66 15.81
N GLY A 148 8.05 -27.62 16.74
CA GLY A 148 9.08 -27.58 17.80
C GLY A 148 10.50 -27.59 17.24
N LYS A 149 10.78 -28.43 16.24
CA LYS A 149 12.08 -28.47 15.54
C LYS A 149 12.35 -27.18 14.78
N MET A 150 11.35 -26.64 14.11
CA MET A 150 11.47 -25.37 13.38
C MET A 150 11.74 -24.21 14.34
N MET A 151 11.08 -24.15 15.49
CA MET A 151 11.36 -23.14 16.53
C MET A 151 12.81 -23.22 17.04
N LEU A 152 13.29 -24.43 17.33
CA LEU A 152 14.66 -24.62 17.79
C LEU A 152 15.68 -24.16 16.73
N ASN A 153 15.45 -24.52 15.47
CA ASN A 153 16.31 -24.11 14.35
C ASN A 153 16.28 -22.59 14.14
N MET A 154 15.15 -21.94 14.35
CA MET A 154 15.00 -20.48 14.26
C MET A 154 15.88 -19.75 15.27
N TYR A 155 15.99 -20.27 16.50
CA TYR A 155 16.85 -19.69 17.54
C TYR A 155 18.34 -20.02 17.34
N ALA A 156 18.65 -21.20 16.81
CA ALA A 156 20.02 -21.69 16.63
C ALA A 156 20.62 -21.27 15.28
N GLY A 157 19.78 -21.02 14.26
CA GLY A 157 20.20 -20.71 12.91
C GLY A 157 20.83 -19.32 12.77
N LYS A 158 21.84 -19.24 11.90
CA LYS A 158 22.40 -17.97 11.43
C LYS A 158 21.99 -17.80 9.97
N ALA A 159 21.25 -16.75 9.65
CA ALA A 159 21.07 -16.37 8.26
C ALA A 159 22.40 -15.88 7.69
N THR A 160 22.75 -16.38 6.53
CA THR A 160 23.93 -15.93 5.78
C THR A 160 23.47 -15.14 4.57
N ILE A 161 24.27 -14.19 4.12
CA ILE A 161 23.93 -13.41 2.93
C ILE A 161 23.76 -14.32 1.70
N SER A 162 24.54 -15.41 1.61
CA SER A 162 24.43 -16.40 0.53
C SER A 162 23.06 -17.07 0.45
N SER A 163 22.33 -17.18 1.57
CA SER A 163 20.95 -17.70 1.55
C SER A 163 20.00 -16.84 0.72
N ILE A 164 20.37 -15.59 0.45
CA ILE A 164 19.62 -14.64 -0.35
C ILE A 164 20.29 -14.44 -1.71
N THR A 165 21.59 -14.10 -1.75
CA THR A 165 22.32 -13.80 -2.99
C THR A 165 22.39 -14.97 -3.97
N ASP A 166 22.44 -16.20 -3.46
CA ASP A 166 22.53 -17.40 -4.32
C ASP A 166 21.19 -17.77 -4.95
N ASN A 167 20.09 -17.26 -4.39
CA ASN A 167 18.73 -17.64 -4.77
C ASN A 167 17.96 -16.54 -5.50
N TYR A 168 18.27 -15.27 -5.27
CA TYR A 168 17.49 -14.16 -5.79
C TYR A 168 18.37 -13.07 -6.40
N ASP A 169 17.88 -12.51 -7.51
CA ASP A 169 18.56 -11.44 -8.24
C ASP A 169 17.97 -10.06 -7.82
N LEU A 170 16.74 -10.05 -7.33
CA LEU A 170 16.02 -8.85 -6.87
C LEU A 170 15.09 -9.20 -5.71
N ILE A 171 14.95 -8.27 -4.78
CA ILE A 171 13.96 -8.34 -3.71
C ILE A 171 12.97 -7.19 -3.84
N ILE A 172 11.69 -7.48 -3.72
CA ILE A 172 10.62 -6.49 -3.61
C ILE A 172 10.04 -6.59 -2.21
N GLN A 173 10.28 -5.58 -1.38
CA GLN A 173 9.54 -5.36 -0.13
C GLN A 173 8.20 -4.73 -0.50
N LEU A 174 7.08 -5.42 -0.25
CA LEU A 174 5.74 -4.96 -0.60
C LEU A 174 4.94 -4.67 0.67
N ALA A 175 4.78 -3.39 1.00
CA ALA A 175 4.07 -2.98 2.21
C ALA A 175 2.59 -2.69 1.92
N GLU A 176 1.72 -3.51 2.51
CA GLU A 176 0.28 -3.31 2.57
C GLU A 176 -0.12 -2.90 4.00
N ILE A 177 0.38 -1.76 4.46
CA ILE A 177 0.14 -1.26 5.81
C ILE A 177 -0.79 -0.06 5.71
N THR A 178 -2.02 -0.23 6.21
CA THR A 178 -3.05 0.81 6.20
C THR A 178 -3.15 1.49 7.56
N ASN A 179 -3.53 2.77 7.55
CA ASN A 179 -3.84 3.48 8.78
C ASN A 179 -5.15 2.94 9.37
N LEU A 180 -5.08 2.42 10.58
CA LEU A 180 -6.24 2.01 11.34
C LEU A 180 -6.57 3.09 12.37
N PHE A 181 -7.86 3.44 12.47
CA PHE A 181 -8.37 4.43 13.45
C PHE A 181 -7.66 5.79 13.42
N GLY A 182 -7.21 6.23 12.23
CA GLY A 182 -6.55 7.53 12.06
C GLY A 182 -5.12 7.61 12.57
N VAL A 183 -4.51 6.49 12.94
CA VAL A 183 -3.12 6.43 13.39
C VAL A 183 -2.23 5.90 12.27
N THR A 184 -1.17 6.64 11.95
CA THR A 184 -0.13 6.17 11.03
C THR A 184 0.57 4.95 11.62
N GLN A 185 0.49 3.84 10.91
CA GLN A 185 1.12 2.61 11.38
C GLN A 185 2.52 2.48 10.81
N ARG A 186 3.44 2.12 11.68
CA ARG A 186 4.82 1.77 11.34
C ARG A 186 4.91 0.29 10.95
N ILE A 187 5.98 -0.07 10.24
CA ILE A 187 6.24 -1.48 9.93
C ILE A 187 6.48 -2.24 11.24
N ASN A 188 5.73 -3.30 11.44
CA ASN A 188 5.93 -4.19 12.58
C ASN A 188 6.79 -5.39 12.15
N TRP A 189 8.09 -5.31 12.44
CA TRP A 189 9.04 -6.35 12.11
C TRP A 189 8.73 -7.64 12.88
N LYS A 190 8.36 -8.69 12.17
CA LYS A 190 7.90 -9.95 12.80
C LYS A 190 9.03 -10.75 13.45
N MET A 191 10.24 -10.68 12.89
CA MET A 191 11.39 -11.42 13.35
C MET A 191 12.68 -10.64 13.21
N SER A 192 13.68 -10.96 14.03
CA SER A 192 14.87 -10.13 14.24
C SER A 192 16.19 -10.74 13.76
N LYS A 193 16.28 -12.04 13.46
CA LYS A 193 17.57 -12.68 13.18
C LYS A 193 17.69 -13.12 11.72
N GLY A 194 18.06 -12.16 10.86
CA GLY A 194 18.45 -12.46 9.49
C GLY A 194 17.33 -12.99 8.59
N THR A 195 16.07 -12.79 8.99
CA THR A 195 14.95 -13.10 8.13
C THR A 195 14.79 -11.99 7.08
N PRO A 196 14.32 -12.29 5.88
CA PRO A 196 14.10 -11.31 4.82
C PRO A 196 13.07 -10.22 5.15
N ASP A 197 12.30 -10.36 6.22
CA ASP A 197 11.36 -9.32 6.69
C ASP A 197 12.06 -7.98 6.90
N ILE A 198 13.22 -8.00 7.56
CA ILE A 198 14.04 -6.81 7.76
C ILE A 198 15.01 -6.68 6.58
N PRO A 199 15.07 -5.53 5.90
CA PRO A 199 15.89 -5.38 4.70
C PRO A 199 17.39 -5.14 5.03
N TRP A 200 18.02 -6.09 5.73
CA TRP A 200 19.44 -6.03 6.10
C TRP A 200 20.39 -6.29 4.92
N TYR A 201 19.89 -6.82 3.83
CA TYR A 201 20.60 -7.24 2.60
C TYR A 201 20.64 -6.17 1.50
N VAL A 202 20.13 -4.98 1.75
CA VAL A 202 19.94 -3.93 0.72
C VAL A 202 21.21 -3.44 0.04
N HIS A 203 22.36 -3.75 0.63
CA HIS A 203 23.66 -3.38 0.06
C HIS A 203 24.24 -4.49 -0.84
N GLU A 204 23.76 -5.71 -0.73
CA GLU A 204 24.26 -6.89 -1.43
C GLU A 204 23.31 -7.37 -2.53
N VAL A 205 22.01 -7.17 -2.34
CA VAL A 205 20.99 -7.57 -3.31
C VAL A 205 20.16 -6.35 -3.73
N PRO A 206 19.94 -6.13 -5.05
CA PRO A 206 18.99 -5.16 -5.55
C PRO A 206 17.67 -5.24 -4.80
N THR A 207 17.25 -4.13 -4.17
CA THR A 207 16.05 -4.11 -3.36
C THR A 207 15.19 -2.90 -3.68
N ILE A 208 13.92 -3.16 -4.01
CA ILE A 208 12.90 -2.14 -4.23
C ILE A 208 11.89 -2.22 -3.10
N PHE A 209 11.60 -1.09 -2.46
CA PHE A 209 10.53 -1.00 -1.49
C PHE A 209 9.31 -0.34 -2.15
N ILE A 210 8.17 -1.01 -2.10
CA ILE A 210 6.90 -0.56 -2.66
C ILE A 210 5.89 -0.43 -1.53
N SER A 211 5.40 0.77 -1.31
CA SER A 211 4.32 1.03 -0.37
C SER A 211 2.98 1.19 -1.10
N LEU A 212 2.04 0.29 -0.82
CA LEU A 212 0.73 0.28 -1.46
C LEU A 212 -0.26 1.28 -0.85
N ALA A 213 -0.08 1.65 0.41
CA ALA A 213 -1.08 2.46 1.12
C ALA A 213 -0.47 3.71 1.77
N SER A 214 0.29 3.55 2.85
CA SER A 214 0.88 4.67 3.58
C SER A 214 2.17 5.17 2.92
N PRO A 215 2.34 6.46 2.64
CA PRO A 215 3.54 6.99 1.98
C PRO A 215 4.75 7.14 2.92
N PHE A 216 4.62 6.85 4.22
CA PHE A 216 5.59 7.25 5.24
C PHE A 216 6.56 6.13 5.68
N HIS A 217 6.55 4.97 5.00
CA HIS A 217 7.40 3.83 5.41
C HIS A 217 8.89 4.02 5.12
N LEU A 218 9.26 5.04 4.35
CA LEU A 218 10.67 5.35 4.13
C LEU A 218 11.40 5.67 5.45
N ALA A 219 10.68 6.18 6.45
CA ALA A 219 11.20 6.38 7.80
C ALA A 219 11.52 5.07 8.55
N ASP A 220 10.91 3.94 8.13
CA ASP A 220 11.18 2.61 8.69
C ASP A 220 12.32 1.89 7.98
N VAL A 221 12.59 2.26 6.72
CA VAL A 221 13.57 1.63 5.84
C VAL A 221 14.48 2.67 5.15
N PRO A 222 15.13 3.57 5.90
CA PRO A 222 15.90 4.66 5.32
C PRO A 222 17.04 4.19 4.41
N GLN A 223 17.54 2.97 4.63
CA GLN A 223 18.63 2.36 3.89
C GLN A 223 18.28 1.92 2.46
N VAL A 224 16.97 1.76 2.11
CA VAL A 224 16.60 1.34 0.76
C VAL A 224 16.95 2.42 -0.26
N LYS A 225 17.41 1.99 -1.44
CA LYS A 225 17.85 2.90 -2.51
C LYS A 225 16.73 3.24 -3.50
N THR A 226 15.77 2.33 -3.68
CA THR A 226 14.62 2.52 -4.55
C THR A 226 13.33 2.37 -3.75
N TYR A 227 12.51 3.44 -3.73
CA TYR A 227 11.27 3.48 -2.96
C TYR A 227 10.14 4.07 -3.80
N ILE A 228 9.02 3.35 -3.87
CA ILE A 228 7.85 3.67 -4.68
C ILE A 228 6.62 3.77 -3.78
N ASN A 229 5.85 4.85 -3.92
CA ASN A 229 4.51 5.01 -3.34
C ASN A 229 3.44 4.78 -4.39
N CYS A 230 2.47 3.91 -4.09
CA CYS A 230 1.33 3.60 -4.94
C CYS A 230 0.03 4.26 -4.45
N TYR A 231 -0.07 4.60 -3.16
CA TYR A 231 -1.21 5.21 -2.47
C TYR A 231 -2.50 4.37 -2.47
N ASP A 232 -2.56 3.29 -3.23
CA ASP A 232 -3.67 2.34 -3.28
C ASP A 232 -3.17 0.94 -3.67
N LYS A 233 -4.03 -0.06 -3.47
CA LYS A 233 -3.77 -1.49 -3.71
C LYS A 233 -4.79 -2.16 -4.63
N ASN A 234 -5.60 -1.37 -5.33
CA ASN A 234 -6.56 -1.90 -6.30
C ASN A 234 -5.87 -2.48 -7.54
N GLU A 235 -6.62 -3.25 -8.34
CA GLU A 235 -6.08 -3.93 -9.52
C GLU A 235 -5.50 -2.95 -10.55
N HIS A 236 -6.13 -1.78 -10.77
CA HIS A 236 -5.61 -0.76 -11.70
C HIS A 236 -4.26 -0.22 -11.24
N THR A 237 -4.09 -0.02 -9.92
CA THR A 237 -2.81 0.42 -9.35
C THR A 237 -1.73 -0.65 -9.50
N LEU A 238 -2.06 -1.93 -9.28
CA LEU A 238 -1.11 -3.02 -9.43
C LEU A 238 -0.72 -3.25 -10.90
N ASP A 239 -1.67 -3.12 -11.84
CA ASP A 239 -1.39 -3.17 -13.28
C ASP A 239 -0.46 -2.02 -13.70
N ALA A 240 -0.78 -0.79 -13.31
CA ALA A 240 0.05 0.37 -13.59
C ALA A 240 1.46 0.25 -12.96
N LEU A 241 1.56 -0.31 -11.75
CA LEU A 241 2.84 -0.57 -11.10
C LEU A 241 3.70 -1.52 -11.92
N VAL A 242 3.14 -2.61 -12.43
CA VAL A 242 3.87 -3.56 -13.30
C VAL A 242 4.39 -2.86 -14.54
N GLU A 243 3.56 -2.07 -15.23
CA GLU A 243 3.97 -1.32 -16.43
C GLU A 243 5.15 -0.36 -16.12
N LYS A 244 5.14 0.30 -14.97
CA LYS A 244 6.24 1.18 -14.52
C LYS A 244 7.50 0.40 -14.15
N LEU A 245 7.36 -0.73 -13.45
CA LEU A 245 8.50 -1.57 -13.11
C LEU A 245 9.21 -2.11 -14.36
N LEU A 246 8.46 -2.38 -15.43
CA LEU A 246 8.98 -2.86 -16.71
C LEU A 246 9.42 -1.73 -17.67
N GLY A 247 9.26 -0.47 -17.25
CA GLY A 247 9.62 0.70 -18.07
C GLY A 247 8.70 0.95 -19.26
N ARG A 248 7.49 0.38 -19.27
CA ARG A 248 6.46 0.62 -20.30
C ARG A 248 5.65 1.89 -20.04
N SER A 249 5.62 2.34 -18.79
CA SER A 249 5.06 3.63 -18.37
C SER A 249 6.07 4.38 -17.50
N GLU A 250 6.14 5.70 -17.66
CA GLU A 250 7.04 6.58 -16.90
C GLU A 250 6.46 6.94 -15.53
N PHE A 251 7.31 7.12 -14.53
CA PHE A 251 6.93 7.67 -13.22
C PHE A 251 6.71 9.18 -13.35
N THR A 252 5.47 9.60 -13.49
CA THR A 252 5.09 11.02 -13.59
C THR A 252 4.49 11.57 -12.30
N GLY A 253 4.17 10.69 -11.33
CA GLY A 253 3.61 11.08 -10.05
C GLY A 253 4.54 11.96 -9.22
N THR A 254 3.97 12.93 -8.53
CA THR A 254 4.66 13.77 -7.55
C THR A 254 4.18 13.44 -6.16
N ASP A 255 5.11 13.39 -5.20
CA ASP A 255 4.77 13.07 -3.81
C ASP A 255 3.92 14.21 -3.21
N PRO A 256 2.66 13.95 -2.81
CA PRO A 256 1.79 14.97 -2.23
C PRO A 256 2.13 15.28 -0.77
N VAL A 257 3.05 14.54 -0.16
CA VAL A 257 3.49 14.66 1.23
C VAL A 257 5.00 14.55 1.30
N ASP A 258 5.61 14.85 2.45
CA ASP A 258 7.03 14.56 2.67
C ASP A 258 7.22 13.10 3.13
N SER A 259 7.34 12.18 2.17
CA SER A 259 7.63 10.76 2.46
C SER A 259 8.98 10.54 3.15
N PHE A 260 9.88 11.54 3.10
CA PHE A 260 11.16 11.51 3.82
C PHE A 260 11.00 11.84 5.30
N CYS A 261 9.83 12.28 5.74
CA CYS A 261 9.47 12.60 7.13
C CYS A 261 10.44 13.61 7.79
N GLY A 262 11.03 14.53 7.02
CA GLY A 262 12.02 15.49 7.51
C GLY A 262 13.37 14.87 7.94
N MET A 263 13.58 13.57 7.74
CA MET A 263 14.78 12.85 8.18
C MET A 263 15.87 12.87 7.12
N MET A 264 17.11 13.12 7.52
CA MET A 264 18.23 13.21 6.61
C MET A 264 18.67 11.84 6.06
N ASP A 265 18.68 10.81 6.89
CA ASP A 265 19.09 9.45 6.56
C ASP A 265 18.18 8.79 5.49
N THR A 266 16.91 9.20 5.42
CA THR A 266 16.01 8.76 4.36
C THR A 266 16.36 9.30 2.98
N ARG A 267 17.13 10.39 2.92
CA ARG A 267 17.49 11.10 1.68
C ARG A 267 18.81 10.65 1.06
N ILE A 268 19.58 9.84 1.78
CA ILE A 268 20.94 9.40 1.38
C ILE A 268 20.92 8.16 0.48
#